data_03ece656af76a4b46e252d45de0e9652
#
_entry.id   03ece656af76a4b46e252d45de0e9652
#
_cell.length_a   1.000
_cell.length_b   1.000
_cell.length_c   1.000
_cell.angle_alpha   90.00
_cell.angle_beta   90.00
_cell.angle_gamma   90.00
#
_symmetry.space_group_name_H-M   'P 1'
#
loop_
_entity.id
_entity.type
_entity.pdbx_description
1 polymer ?
#
loop_
_entity_poly.entity_id
_entity_poly.type
_entity_poly.pdbx_seq_one_letter_code
_entity_poly.pdbx_strand_id
1 'polypeptide(L)'
;MWKFQPKKPIRSFRDLEVYQKTLECSVLFSTDIKPKLIKLHYDLLEGMTNCALSIPLYIAEAHGQRFSDFKVAVATLEKAMLGCNKMMVYLEQVKGIYGKQLLADLLDDLAMRYMTVRGKMFRLEKSWQKFRQADQNLAKLKK
;
A
#
# COMPACT_ATOMS: atom_id res chain seq x y z
N MET A 1 13.85 -28.43 -3.62
CA MET A 1 13.22 -28.67 -4.93
C MET A 1 12.18 -27.62 -5.22
N TRP A 2 12.30 -26.94 -6.34
CA TRP A 2 11.40 -25.87 -6.75
C TRP A 2 10.04 -26.46 -7.13
N LYS A 3 8.99 -26.10 -6.39
CA LYS A 3 7.62 -26.45 -6.80
C LYS A 3 6.98 -25.19 -7.39
N PHE A 4 6.61 -25.26 -8.65
CA PHE A 4 5.82 -24.24 -9.29
C PHE A 4 4.43 -24.21 -8.62
N GLN A 5 4.11 -23.06 -7.99
CA GLN A 5 2.76 -22.86 -7.47
C GLN A 5 2.08 -21.84 -8.37
N PRO A 6 1.02 -22.20 -9.08
CA PRO A 6 0.27 -21.23 -9.87
C PRO A 6 -0.31 -20.15 -8.96
N LYS A 7 -0.23 -18.90 -9.40
CA LYS A 7 -0.85 -17.79 -8.69
C LYS A 7 -2.35 -18.05 -8.58
N LYS A 8 -2.92 -17.86 -7.39
CA LYS A 8 -4.36 -17.92 -7.20
C LYS A 8 -5.04 -16.83 -8.04
N PRO A 9 -6.17 -17.12 -8.69
CA PRO A 9 -6.89 -16.10 -9.44
C PRO A 9 -7.37 -14.98 -8.49
N ILE A 10 -7.29 -13.75 -8.98
CA ILE A 10 -7.77 -12.57 -8.25
C ILE A 10 -9.28 -12.48 -8.43
N ARG A 11 -10.04 -12.75 -7.37
CA ARG A 11 -11.51 -12.68 -7.39
C ARG A 11 -12.03 -11.39 -6.78
N SER A 12 -11.28 -10.82 -5.82
CA SER A 12 -11.62 -9.57 -5.17
C SER A 12 -10.34 -8.84 -4.77
N PHE A 13 -10.48 -7.60 -4.28
CA PHE A 13 -9.32 -6.85 -3.77
C PHE A 13 -8.61 -7.59 -2.63
N ARG A 14 -9.32 -8.46 -1.90
CA ARG A 14 -8.75 -9.24 -0.78
C ARG A 14 -7.66 -10.20 -1.23
N ASP A 15 -7.69 -10.62 -2.50
CA ASP A 15 -6.69 -11.52 -3.07
C ASP A 15 -5.43 -10.79 -3.51
N LEU A 16 -5.46 -9.45 -3.56
CA LEU A 16 -4.30 -8.64 -3.92
C LEU A 16 -3.28 -8.66 -2.79
N GLU A 17 -2.04 -9.03 -3.10
CA GLU A 17 -0.94 -9.03 -2.13
C GLU A 17 -0.73 -7.62 -1.55
N VAL A 18 -0.82 -6.57 -2.39
CA VAL A 18 -0.65 -5.18 -1.95
C VAL A 18 -1.70 -4.77 -0.92
N TYR A 19 -2.93 -5.28 -1.05
CA TYR A 19 -3.98 -5.05 -0.05
C TYR A 19 -3.63 -5.76 1.26
N GLN A 20 -3.30 -7.05 1.19
CA GLN A 20 -2.99 -7.85 2.37
C GLN A 20 -1.81 -7.28 3.14
N LYS A 21 -0.75 -6.88 2.45
CA LYS A 21 0.46 -6.33 3.08
C LYS A 21 0.25 -4.95 3.69
N THR A 22 -0.51 -4.08 3.03
CA THR A 22 -0.80 -2.75 3.59
C THR A 22 -1.79 -2.83 4.76
N LEU A 23 -2.71 -3.79 4.73
CA LEU A 23 -3.56 -4.06 5.89
C LEU A 23 -2.72 -4.50 7.09
N GLU A 24 -1.80 -5.45 6.90
CA GLU A 24 -0.86 -5.87 7.95
C GLU A 24 -0.06 -4.68 8.50
N CYS A 25 0.46 -3.82 7.63
CA CYS A 25 1.20 -2.62 8.05
C CYS A 25 0.34 -1.70 8.91
N SER A 26 -0.92 -1.49 8.52
CA SER A 26 -1.83 -0.63 9.28
C SER A 26 -2.14 -1.20 10.67
N VAL A 27 -2.26 -2.51 10.78
CA VAL A 27 -2.49 -3.19 12.06
C VAL A 27 -1.23 -3.10 12.93
N LEU A 28 -0.05 -3.40 12.38
CA LEU A 28 1.23 -3.30 13.11
C LEU A 28 1.45 -1.88 13.65
N PHE A 29 1.22 -0.87 12.82
CA PHE A 29 1.31 0.52 13.25
C PHE A 29 0.37 0.80 14.42
N SER A 30 -0.90 0.42 14.28
CA SER A 30 -1.94 0.72 15.27
C SER A 30 -1.74 0.01 16.60
N THR A 31 -1.21 -1.23 16.58
CA THR A 31 -1.04 -2.05 17.79
C THR A 31 0.32 -1.84 18.45
N ASP A 32 1.40 -1.70 17.67
CA ASP A 32 2.77 -1.77 18.20
C ASP A 32 3.46 -0.41 18.27
N ILE A 33 3.09 0.55 17.43
CA ILE A 33 3.76 1.85 17.34
C ILE A 33 2.90 2.97 17.91
N LYS A 34 1.66 3.09 17.46
CA LYS A 34 0.76 4.18 17.85
C LYS A 34 0.63 4.38 19.37
N PRO A 35 0.45 3.31 20.20
CA PRO A 35 0.34 3.52 21.65
C PRO A 35 1.55 4.20 22.26
N LYS A 36 2.74 3.90 21.75
CA LYS A 36 3.98 4.53 22.21
C LYS A 36 4.06 6.00 21.78
N LEU A 37 3.61 6.31 20.57
CA LEU A 37 3.59 7.68 20.04
C LEU A 37 2.57 8.55 20.76
N ILE A 38 1.46 7.99 21.23
CA ILE A 38 0.49 8.69 22.08
C ILE A 38 1.19 9.17 23.37
N LYS A 39 1.94 8.28 24.02
CA LYS A 39 2.67 8.61 25.25
C LYS A 39 3.75 9.67 25.02
N LEU A 40 4.39 9.67 23.86
CA LEU A 40 5.44 10.60 23.50
C LEU A 40 4.91 11.91 22.94
N HIS A 41 3.61 12.02 22.72
CA HIS A 41 2.95 13.23 22.17
C HIS A 41 3.51 13.66 20.82
N TYR A 42 3.69 12.69 19.89
CA TYR A 42 4.16 12.99 18.54
C TYR A 42 3.19 13.91 17.82
N ASP A 43 3.68 15.06 17.35
CA ASP A 43 2.85 16.13 16.78
C ASP A 43 2.03 15.70 15.54
N LEU A 44 2.59 14.84 14.70
CA LEU A 44 1.95 14.42 13.45
C LEU A 44 1.24 13.06 13.56
N LEU A 45 0.92 12.62 14.78
CA LEU A 45 0.33 11.29 15.00
C LEU A 45 -1.01 11.12 14.29
N GLU A 46 -1.86 12.14 14.29
CA GLU A 46 -3.17 12.08 13.62
C GLU A 46 -3.02 11.88 12.12
N GLY A 47 -2.14 12.66 11.48
CA GLY A 47 -1.84 12.53 10.05
C GLY A 47 -1.24 11.19 9.71
N MET A 48 -0.30 10.70 10.53
CA MET A 48 0.31 9.38 10.36
C MET A 48 -0.72 8.27 10.47
N THR A 49 -1.60 8.34 11.46
CA THR A 49 -2.68 7.37 11.67
C THR A 49 -3.62 7.32 10.47
N ASN A 50 -4.10 8.49 10.03
CA ASN A 50 -4.98 8.59 8.87
C ASN A 50 -4.31 8.03 7.61
N CYS A 51 -3.05 8.33 7.41
CA CYS A 51 -2.27 7.82 6.28
C CYS A 51 -2.19 6.29 6.31
N ALA A 52 -1.78 5.70 7.43
CA ALA A 52 -1.64 4.26 7.57
C ALA A 52 -2.95 3.51 7.30
N LEU A 53 -4.06 4.02 7.85
CA LEU A 53 -5.36 3.37 7.72
C LEU A 53 -5.98 3.56 6.33
N SER A 54 -5.64 4.64 5.63
CA SER A 54 -6.22 4.95 4.32
C SER A 54 -5.62 4.13 3.18
N ILE A 55 -4.38 3.68 3.29
CA ILE A 55 -3.70 2.98 2.19
C ILE A 55 -4.47 1.74 1.72
N PRO A 56 -4.83 0.78 2.60
CA PRO A 56 -5.61 -0.36 2.13
C PRO A 56 -6.98 0.01 1.57
N LEU A 57 -7.61 1.08 2.07
CA LEU A 57 -8.87 1.58 1.53
C LEU A 57 -8.71 2.04 0.08
N TYR A 58 -7.66 2.80 -0.24
CA TYR A 58 -7.39 3.24 -1.60
C TYR A 58 -7.19 2.05 -2.56
N ILE A 59 -6.52 1.01 -2.10
CA ILE A 59 -6.29 -0.19 -2.93
C ILE A 59 -7.62 -0.87 -3.26
N ALA A 60 -8.49 -1.03 -2.27
CA ALA A 60 -9.82 -1.62 -2.46
C ALA A 60 -10.67 -0.78 -3.43
N GLU A 61 -10.66 0.55 -3.26
CA GLU A 61 -11.39 1.48 -4.15
C GLU A 61 -10.84 1.40 -5.58
N ALA A 62 -9.52 1.45 -5.75
CA ALA A 62 -8.89 1.40 -7.06
C ALA A 62 -9.25 0.11 -7.80
N HIS A 63 -9.16 -1.02 -7.12
CA HIS A 63 -9.51 -2.32 -7.69
C HIS A 63 -10.97 -2.35 -8.13
N GLY A 64 -11.88 -1.81 -7.33
CA GLY A 64 -13.31 -1.76 -7.64
C GLY A 64 -13.66 -0.89 -8.85
N GLN A 65 -12.83 0.11 -9.14
CA GLN A 65 -13.08 1.09 -10.21
C GLN A 65 -12.35 0.79 -11.52
N ARG A 66 -11.46 -0.22 -11.55
CA ARG A 66 -10.54 -0.42 -12.68
C ARG A 66 -11.22 -0.70 -14.01
N PHE A 67 -12.44 -1.21 -14.00
CA PHE A 67 -13.23 -1.47 -15.22
C PHE A 67 -14.22 -0.34 -15.53
N SER A 68 -14.76 0.31 -14.52
CA SER A 68 -15.76 1.37 -14.72
C SER A 68 -15.15 2.74 -14.99
N ASP A 69 -14.03 3.07 -14.34
CA ASP A 69 -13.31 4.33 -14.50
C ASP A 69 -11.84 4.10 -14.29
N PHE A 70 -11.14 3.73 -15.34
CA PHE A 70 -9.72 3.36 -15.28
C PHE A 70 -8.83 4.49 -14.83
N LYS A 71 -9.08 5.73 -15.29
CA LYS A 71 -8.27 6.89 -14.88
C LYS A 71 -8.37 7.14 -13.38
N VAL A 72 -9.58 7.05 -12.83
CA VAL A 72 -9.80 7.20 -11.39
C VAL A 72 -9.15 6.04 -10.62
N ALA A 73 -9.25 4.82 -11.14
CA ALA A 73 -8.62 3.66 -10.53
C ALA A 73 -7.10 3.83 -10.41
N VAL A 74 -6.44 4.25 -11.50
CA VAL A 74 -4.99 4.51 -11.51
C VAL A 74 -4.63 5.64 -10.54
N ALA A 75 -5.36 6.75 -10.58
CA ALA A 75 -5.13 7.87 -9.67
C ALA A 75 -5.28 7.47 -8.20
N THR A 76 -6.25 6.62 -7.90
CA THR A 76 -6.50 6.12 -6.53
C THR A 76 -5.39 5.18 -6.09
N LEU A 77 -4.91 4.30 -6.98
CA LEU A 77 -3.77 3.44 -6.67
C LEU A 77 -2.50 4.26 -6.42
N GLU A 78 -2.30 5.33 -7.19
CA GLU A 78 -1.18 6.26 -6.98
C GLU A 78 -1.28 6.98 -5.63
N LYS A 79 -2.48 7.28 -5.13
CA LYS A 79 -2.66 7.79 -3.77
C LYS A 79 -2.17 6.80 -2.72
N ALA A 80 -2.41 5.51 -2.94
CA ALA A 80 -1.88 4.46 -2.05
C ALA A 80 -0.35 4.44 -2.09
N MET A 81 0.26 4.59 -3.27
CA MET A 81 1.71 4.66 -3.42
C MET A 81 2.30 5.87 -2.71
N LEU A 82 1.67 7.04 -2.85
CA LEU A 82 2.05 8.25 -2.13
C LEU A 82 1.93 8.05 -0.62
N GLY A 83 0.88 7.36 -0.17
CA GLY A 83 0.70 7.01 1.23
C GLY A 83 1.86 6.20 1.78
N CYS A 84 2.37 5.24 1.01
CA CYS A 84 3.55 4.48 1.40
C CYS A 84 4.78 5.38 1.58
N ASN A 85 5.00 6.32 0.65
CA ASN A 85 6.09 7.30 0.78
C ASN A 85 5.94 8.14 2.04
N LYS A 86 4.72 8.61 2.31
CA LYS A 86 4.44 9.40 3.52
C LYS A 86 4.71 8.61 4.78
N MET A 87 4.31 7.34 4.82
CA MET A 87 4.57 6.49 5.99
C MET A 87 6.07 6.31 6.22
N MET A 88 6.85 6.15 5.16
CA MET A 88 8.31 6.07 5.30
C MET A 88 8.89 7.35 5.92
N VAL A 89 8.40 8.52 5.51
CA VAL A 89 8.84 9.80 6.09
C VAL A 89 8.43 9.92 7.55
N TYR A 90 7.18 9.61 7.88
CA TYR A 90 6.73 9.61 9.29
C TYR A 90 7.60 8.70 10.15
N LEU A 91 7.90 7.49 9.68
CA LEU A 91 8.72 6.53 10.42
C LEU A 91 10.16 7.02 10.60
N GLU A 92 10.74 7.66 9.60
CA GLU A 92 12.07 8.27 9.68
C GLU A 92 12.08 9.42 10.67
N GLN A 93 11.06 10.28 10.67
CA GLN A 93 10.93 11.36 11.66
C GLN A 93 10.82 10.81 13.07
N VAL A 94 9.95 9.84 13.27
CA VAL A 94 9.75 9.20 14.58
C VAL A 94 11.05 8.59 15.07
N LYS A 95 11.78 7.89 14.21
CA LYS A 95 13.07 7.31 14.55
C LYS A 95 14.09 8.39 14.92
N GLY A 96 14.13 9.48 14.16
CA GLY A 96 15.07 10.59 14.44
C GLY A 96 14.76 11.31 15.74
N ILE A 97 13.49 11.52 16.06
CA ILE A 97 13.07 12.27 17.25
C ILE A 97 13.12 11.39 18.50
N TYR A 98 12.64 10.15 18.42
CA TYR A 98 12.40 9.27 19.57
C TYR A 98 13.21 7.98 19.54
N GLY A 99 14.22 7.86 18.70
CA GLY A 99 14.91 6.59 18.43
C GLY A 99 15.42 5.86 19.67
N LYS A 100 15.80 6.61 20.72
CA LYS A 100 16.25 6.03 21.99
C LYS A 100 15.11 5.45 22.84
N GLN A 101 13.88 5.86 22.56
CA GLN A 101 12.69 5.51 23.33
C GLN A 101 11.78 4.51 22.60
N LEU A 102 12.10 4.20 21.35
CA LEU A 102 11.36 3.29 20.50
C LEU A 102 12.28 2.20 19.95
N LEU A 103 11.69 1.02 19.64
CA LEU A 103 12.42 -0.06 19.02
C LEU A 103 12.75 0.31 17.56
N ALA A 104 13.99 0.74 17.33
CA ALA A 104 14.45 1.18 16.00
C ALA A 104 14.26 0.08 14.93
N ASP A 105 14.48 -1.19 15.31
CA ASP A 105 14.33 -2.33 14.41
C ASP A 105 12.89 -2.47 13.91
N LEU A 106 11.90 -2.22 14.77
CA LEU A 106 10.48 -2.27 14.40
C LEU A 106 10.13 -1.16 13.41
N LEU A 107 10.66 0.04 13.63
CA LEU A 107 10.45 1.18 12.72
C LEU A 107 11.08 0.93 11.36
N ASP A 108 12.29 0.40 11.34
CA ASP A 108 13.02 0.05 10.12
C ASP A 108 12.31 -1.07 9.34
N ASP A 109 11.82 -2.09 10.05
CA ASP A 109 11.07 -3.19 9.45
C ASP A 109 9.79 -2.68 8.77
N LEU A 110 9.03 -1.83 9.47
CA LEU A 110 7.80 -1.29 8.91
C LEU A 110 8.08 -0.39 7.71
N ALA A 111 9.12 0.44 7.77
CA ALA A 111 9.53 1.27 6.63
C ALA A 111 9.91 0.43 5.42
N MET A 112 10.64 -0.68 5.64
CA MET A 112 11.01 -1.60 4.56
C MET A 112 9.79 -2.28 3.94
N ARG A 113 8.80 -2.64 4.74
CA ARG A 113 7.54 -3.22 4.26
C ARG A 113 6.80 -2.25 3.35
N TYR A 114 6.72 -0.97 3.72
CA TYR A 114 6.09 0.06 2.88
C TYR A 114 6.85 0.25 1.57
N MET A 115 8.17 0.28 1.60
CA MET A 115 8.99 0.39 0.39
C MET A 115 8.75 -0.78 -0.55
N THR A 116 8.74 -2.00 -0.03
CA THR A 116 8.54 -3.22 -0.80
C THR A 116 7.15 -3.26 -1.44
N VAL A 117 6.11 -2.95 -0.67
CA VAL A 117 4.73 -3.01 -1.18
C VAL A 117 4.47 -1.89 -2.19
N ARG A 118 5.11 -0.73 -2.03
CA ARG A 118 5.01 0.34 -3.02
C ARG A 118 5.53 -0.12 -4.39
N GLY A 119 6.64 -0.82 -4.42
CA GLY A 119 7.17 -1.40 -5.67
C GLY A 119 6.21 -2.41 -6.30
N LYS A 120 5.51 -3.18 -5.49
CA LYS A 120 4.49 -4.12 -5.96
C LYS A 120 3.26 -3.41 -6.49
N MET A 121 2.85 -2.29 -5.90
CA MET A 121 1.77 -1.45 -6.42
C MET A 121 2.10 -0.89 -7.79
N PHE A 122 3.33 -0.43 -7.98
CA PHE A 122 3.79 0.06 -9.28
C PHE A 122 3.66 -1.03 -10.35
N ARG A 123 4.08 -2.26 -10.04
CA ARG A 123 3.93 -3.40 -10.95
C ARG A 123 2.48 -3.74 -11.22
N LEU A 124 1.62 -3.64 -10.21
CA LEU A 124 0.18 -3.85 -10.36
C LEU A 124 -0.42 -2.81 -11.32
N GLU A 125 -0.06 -1.54 -11.17
CA GLU A 125 -0.49 -0.47 -12.08
C GLU A 125 -0.08 -0.79 -13.52
N LYS A 126 1.17 -1.21 -13.73
CA LYS A 126 1.66 -1.61 -15.05
C LYS A 126 0.87 -2.79 -15.62
N SER A 127 0.52 -3.76 -14.78
CA SER A 127 -0.31 -4.89 -15.17
C SER A 127 -1.70 -4.44 -15.62
N TRP A 128 -2.34 -3.54 -14.88
CA TRP A 128 -3.64 -2.97 -15.25
C TRP A 128 -3.57 -2.21 -16.58
N GLN A 129 -2.53 -1.44 -16.81
CA GLN A 129 -2.32 -0.69 -18.05
C GLN A 129 -2.17 -1.63 -19.24
N LYS A 130 -1.40 -2.72 -19.09
CA LYS A 130 -1.26 -3.74 -20.14
C LYS A 130 -2.59 -4.42 -20.47
N PHE A 131 -3.35 -4.76 -19.44
CA PHE A 131 -4.66 -5.38 -19.59
C PHE A 131 -5.62 -4.48 -20.35
N ARG A 132 -5.64 -3.19 -19.98
CA ARG A 132 -6.49 -2.20 -20.68
C ARG A 132 -6.08 -2.03 -22.12
N GLN A 133 -4.77 -1.98 -22.41
CA GLN A 133 -4.25 -1.83 -23.77
C GLN A 133 -4.64 -3.04 -24.64
N ALA A 134 -4.51 -4.24 -24.10
CA ALA A 134 -4.92 -5.47 -24.79
C ALA A 134 -6.42 -5.47 -25.10
N ASP A 135 -7.23 -5.05 -24.14
CA ASP A 135 -8.68 -4.96 -24.29
C ASP A 135 -9.08 -3.96 -25.38
N GLN A 136 -8.44 -2.79 -25.41
CA GLN A 136 -8.65 -1.77 -26.42
C GLN A 136 -8.25 -2.27 -27.83
N ASN A 137 -7.14 -3.00 -27.93
CA ASN A 137 -6.68 -3.57 -29.18
C ASN A 137 -7.66 -4.62 -29.72
N LEU A 138 -8.20 -5.48 -28.85
CA LEU A 138 -9.23 -6.45 -29.21
C LEU A 138 -10.51 -5.76 -29.70
N ALA A 139 -10.93 -4.68 -29.06
CA ALA A 139 -12.11 -3.92 -29.46
C ALA A 139 -11.92 -3.32 -30.87
N LYS A 140 -10.71 -2.86 -31.20
CA LYS A 140 -10.39 -2.32 -32.54
C LYS A 140 -10.45 -3.39 -33.63
N LEU A 141 -10.05 -4.63 -33.30
CA LEU A 141 -10.07 -5.74 -34.25
C LEU A 141 -11.48 -6.26 -34.55
N LYS A 142 -12.43 -6.01 -33.66
CA LYS A 142 -13.85 -6.43 -33.82
C LYS A 142 -14.72 -5.46 -34.62
N LYS A 143 -14.18 -4.29 -34.99
CA LYS A 143 -14.89 -3.29 -35.81
C LYS A 143 -14.77 -3.58 -37.29
#